data_79d6412b85b98844086d2536d291061d
#
_entry.id   79d6412b85b98844086d2536d291061d
#
_cell.length_a   1.000
_cell.length_b   1.000
_cell.length_c   1.000
_cell.angle_alpha   90.00
_cell.angle_beta   90.00
_cell.angle_gamma   90.00
#
_symmetry.space_group_name_H-M   'P 1'
#
loop_
_entity.id
_entity.type
_entity.pdbx_description
1 polymer ?
#
loop_
_entity_poly.entity_id
_entity_poly.type
_entity_poly.pdbx_seq_one_letter_code
_entity_poly.pdbx_strand_id
1 'polypeptide(L)'
;MSAPIVWRAVLISLLISLLWAPWLSAQAGSTPNSTTTCNLDDGRQVYLRYNTVTAKEKIVNGKPWTPGGAPMTLFTEAQLTLGSSVIPIGAYTVYPIPAKDHWTLAVNKNVTPGAAYDEKQDIARTSMETLQVQQANEALEIAFAHVGARCTLRIYIGKTASFADFTAK
;
A
#
# COMPACT_ATOMS: atom_id res chain seq x y z
N MET A 1 -14.73 88.44 3.10
CA MET A 1 -15.00 87.76 4.35
C MET A 1 -15.13 86.28 4.00
N SER A 2 -14.17 85.49 4.46
CA SER A 2 -13.81 84.13 3.97
C SER A 2 -14.61 83.07 4.66
N ALA A 3 -15.14 82.14 3.91
CA ALA A 3 -15.67 80.86 4.45
C ALA A 3 -14.71 79.68 4.21
N PRO A 4 -14.44 78.85 5.18
CA PRO A 4 -13.50 77.75 5.01
C PRO A 4 -14.13 76.51 4.34
N ILE A 5 -13.40 75.95 3.41
CA ILE A 5 -13.66 74.72 2.73
C ILE A 5 -13.44 73.52 3.69
N VAL A 6 -14.49 72.78 3.98
CA VAL A 6 -14.40 71.56 4.79
C VAL A 6 -14.04 70.42 3.87
N TRP A 7 -12.83 69.88 3.98
CA TRP A 7 -12.41 68.65 3.31
C TRP A 7 -13.01 67.42 4.02
N ARG A 8 -13.92 66.75 3.35
CA ARG A 8 -14.40 65.43 3.76
C ARG A 8 -13.37 64.37 3.29
N ALA A 9 -12.60 63.86 4.22
CA ALA A 9 -11.76 62.72 4.00
C ALA A 9 -12.67 61.47 3.94
N VAL A 10 -12.83 60.87 2.75
CA VAL A 10 -13.47 59.57 2.57
C VAL A 10 -12.44 58.50 2.86
N LEU A 11 -12.51 57.87 4.03
CA LEU A 11 -11.74 56.69 4.38
C LEU A 11 -12.34 55.49 3.64
N ILE A 12 -11.70 55.05 2.56
CA ILE A 12 -11.98 53.79 1.90
C ILE A 12 -11.31 52.70 2.72
N SER A 13 -12.10 52.01 3.55
CA SER A 13 -11.68 50.80 4.24
C SER A 13 -11.65 49.63 3.25
N LEU A 14 -10.44 49.33 2.77
CA LEU A 14 -10.19 48.11 2.00
C LEU A 14 -10.21 46.91 2.96
N LEU A 15 -11.34 46.22 3.02
CA LEU A 15 -11.48 44.92 3.65
C LEU A 15 -10.77 43.87 2.78
N ILE A 16 -9.51 43.59 3.11
CA ILE A 16 -8.77 42.45 2.58
C ILE A 16 -9.30 41.22 3.27
N SER A 17 -10.29 40.58 2.65
CA SER A 17 -10.73 39.23 3.04
C SER A 17 -9.63 38.24 2.64
N LEU A 18 -8.74 37.90 3.57
CA LEU A 18 -7.86 36.74 3.43
C LEU A 18 -8.70 35.50 3.33
N LEU A 19 -8.92 35.00 2.12
CA LEU A 19 -9.43 33.66 1.85
C LEU A 19 -8.38 32.65 2.33
N TRP A 20 -8.56 32.16 3.53
CA TRP A 20 -7.87 30.97 3.99
C TRP A 20 -8.45 29.78 3.22
N ALA A 21 -7.87 29.48 2.08
CA ALA A 21 -8.10 28.20 1.43
C ALA A 21 -7.41 27.14 2.29
N PRO A 22 -8.12 26.13 2.83
CA PRO A 22 -7.45 25.00 3.42
C PRO A 22 -6.70 24.28 2.30
N TRP A 23 -5.38 24.30 2.37
CA TRP A 23 -4.57 23.46 1.51
C TRP A 23 -4.87 22.02 1.90
N LEU A 24 -5.76 21.38 1.15
CA LEU A 24 -5.84 19.92 1.17
C LEU A 24 -4.49 19.43 0.64
N SER A 25 -3.59 19.09 1.55
CA SER A 25 -2.43 18.29 1.22
C SER A 25 -2.97 16.92 0.85
N ALA A 26 -3.24 16.72 -0.43
CA ALA A 26 -3.36 15.38 -0.97
C ALA A 26 -2.02 14.71 -0.67
N GLN A 27 -2.01 13.78 0.28
CA GLN A 27 -0.88 12.90 0.49
C GLN A 27 -0.75 12.08 -0.80
N ALA A 28 0.13 12.53 -1.69
CA ALA A 28 0.53 11.74 -2.83
C ALA A 28 1.18 10.48 -2.24
N GLY A 29 0.49 9.36 -2.33
CA GLY A 29 1.05 8.07 -1.98
C GLY A 29 2.37 7.91 -2.72
N SER A 30 3.41 7.50 -2.02
CA SER A 30 4.73 7.29 -2.64
C SER A 30 4.58 6.29 -3.79
N THR A 31 5.15 6.63 -4.94
CA THR A 31 5.21 5.71 -6.09
C THR A 31 6.04 4.49 -5.67
N PRO A 32 5.54 3.25 -5.88
CA PRO A 32 6.30 2.05 -5.56
C PRO A 32 7.67 2.08 -6.26
N ASN A 33 8.74 1.79 -5.49
CA ASN A 33 10.12 1.87 -5.97
C ASN A 33 10.77 0.50 -6.23
N SER A 34 10.03 -0.58 -5.96
CA SER A 34 10.50 -1.95 -6.14
C SER A 34 9.43 -2.84 -6.75
N THR A 35 9.88 -3.85 -7.48
CA THR A 35 9.02 -4.86 -8.11
C THR A 35 9.65 -6.23 -7.95
N THR A 36 8.82 -7.24 -7.66
CA THR A 36 9.20 -8.64 -7.74
C THR A 36 8.25 -9.36 -8.68
N THR A 37 8.75 -10.35 -9.42
CA THR A 37 8.00 -11.06 -10.47
C THR A 37 8.13 -12.56 -10.31
N CYS A 38 7.03 -13.26 -10.51
CA CYS A 38 6.98 -14.71 -10.73
C CYS A 38 6.63 -14.95 -12.20
N ASN A 39 7.52 -15.59 -12.96
CA ASN A 39 7.26 -16.01 -14.33
C ASN A 39 6.74 -17.43 -14.31
N LEU A 40 5.53 -17.65 -14.79
CA LEU A 40 4.93 -18.97 -14.91
C LEU A 40 5.52 -19.74 -16.10
N ASP A 41 5.41 -21.08 -16.09
CA ASP A 41 5.99 -21.94 -17.14
C ASP A 41 5.41 -21.68 -18.54
N ASP A 42 4.21 -21.12 -18.62
CA ASP A 42 3.53 -20.75 -19.88
C ASP A 42 3.84 -19.30 -20.33
N GLY A 43 4.74 -18.60 -19.65
CA GLY A 43 5.18 -17.23 -19.95
C GLY A 43 4.31 -16.14 -19.33
N ARG A 44 3.16 -16.44 -18.73
CA ARG A 44 2.35 -15.48 -17.99
C ARG A 44 3.10 -15.01 -16.73
N GLN A 45 2.78 -13.81 -16.26
CA GLN A 45 3.47 -13.20 -15.13
C GLN A 45 2.52 -12.87 -13.97
N VAL A 46 3.06 -13.00 -12.77
CA VAL A 46 2.50 -12.45 -11.54
C VAL A 46 3.56 -11.53 -10.96
N TYR A 47 3.25 -10.25 -10.76
CA TYR A 47 4.22 -9.32 -10.18
C TYR A 47 3.60 -8.44 -9.11
N LEU A 48 4.44 -8.04 -8.16
CA LEU A 48 4.07 -7.22 -7.03
C LEU A 48 4.94 -5.96 -7.01
N ARG A 49 4.31 -4.79 -6.94
CA ARG A 49 4.97 -3.51 -6.71
C ARG A 49 4.84 -3.11 -5.25
N TYR A 50 5.89 -2.60 -4.66
CA TYR A 50 5.93 -2.21 -3.26
C TYR A 50 6.95 -1.10 -3.01
N ASN A 51 6.89 -0.45 -1.84
CA ASN A 51 7.93 0.46 -1.38
C ASN A 51 8.92 -0.29 -0.50
N THR A 52 10.21 -0.11 -0.77
CA THR A 52 11.26 -0.54 0.13
C THR A 52 11.30 0.39 1.34
N VAL A 53 11.31 -0.18 2.53
CA VAL A 53 11.39 0.53 3.80
C VAL A 53 12.41 -0.13 4.71
N THR A 54 12.93 0.60 5.69
CA THR A 54 13.85 0.04 6.67
C THR A 54 13.10 -0.81 7.71
N ALA A 55 13.78 -1.75 8.35
CA ALA A 55 13.21 -2.56 9.45
C ALA A 55 12.80 -1.74 10.68
N LYS A 56 13.12 -0.44 10.71
CA LYS A 56 12.70 0.49 11.77
C LYS A 56 11.29 1.05 11.55
N GLU A 57 10.68 0.80 10.38
CA GLU A 57 9.32 1.22 10.12
C GLU A 57 8.37 0.58 11.15
N LYS A 58 7.44 1.39 11.65
CA LYS A 58 6.49 0.94 12.67
C LYS A 58 5.45 0.01 12.06
N ILE A 59 5.49 -1.24 12.45
CA ILE A 59 4.49 -2.26 12.11
C ILE A 59 3.55 -2.43 13.31
N VAL A 60 2.22 -2.38 13.08
CA VAL A 60 1.21 -2.47 14.13
C VAL A 60 0.42 -3.76 13.99
N ASN A 61 0.45 -4.61 15.02
CA ASN A 61 -0.31 -5.87 15.03
C ASN A 61 -1.82 -5.63 14.84
N GLY A 62 -2.44 -6.49 14.03
CA GLY A 62 -3.86 -6.46 13.71
C GLY A 62 -4.27 -5.35 12.75
N LYS A 63 -3.32 -4.58 12.21
CA LYS A 63 -3.61 -3.53 11.23
C LYS A 63 -3.00 -3.85 9.88
N PRO A 64 -3.71 -3.53 8.76
CA PRO A 64 -3.12 -3.62 7.43
C PRO A 64 -1.85 -2.79 7.35
N TRP A 65 -0.76 -3.43 6.94
CA TRP A 65 0.51 -2.75 6.78
C TRP A 65 0.68 -2.25 5.35
N THR A 66 1.04 -0.99 5.23
CA THR A 66 1.30 -0.29 3.97
C THR A 66 2.72 0.25 3.98
N PRO A 67 3.72 -0.52 3.48
CA PRO A 67 5.12 -0.12 3.49
C PRO A 67 5.31 1.25 2.84
N GLY A 68 5.98 2.18 3.55
CA GLY A 68 6.18 3.54 3.07
C GLY A 68 4.88 4.33 2.85
N GLY A 69 3.79 3.96 3.54
CA GLY A 69 2.50 4.66 3.50
C GLY A 69 1.60 4.31 2.30
N ALA A 70 1.99 3.34 1.46
CA ALA A 70 1.16 2.90 0.34
C ALA A 70 0.97 1.38 0.34
N PRO A 71 -0.22 0.87 -0.07
CA PRO A 71 -0.42 -0.57 -0.21
C PRO A 71 0.46 -1.14 -1.33
N MET A 72 0.82 -2.41 -1.20
CA MET A 72 1.42 -3.16 -2.30
C MET A 72 0.38 -3.39 -3.40
N THR A 73 0.82 -3.48 -4.64
CA THR A 73 -0.07 -3.75 -5.78
C THR A 73 0.37 -5.02 -6.48
N LEU A 74 -0.55 -5.98 -6.53
CA LEU A 74 -0.41 -7.24 -7.25
C LEU A 74 -1.02 -7.12 -8.64
N PHE A 75 -0.31 -7.59 -9.64
CA PHE A 75 -0.82 -7.76 -11.00
C PHE A 75 -0.66 -9.22 -11.39
N THR A 76 -1.69 -9.79 -11.99
CA THR A 76 -1.65 -11.18 -12.45
C THR A 76 -2.24 -11.33 -13.84
N GLU A 77 -1.51 -12.01 -14.70
CA GLU A 77 -1.93 -12.43 -16.04
C GLU A 77 -2.56 -13.83 -16.04
N ALA A 78 -2.56 -14.49 -14.89
CA ALA A 78 -3.20 -15.79 -14.68
C ALA A 78 -4.28 -15.68 -13.61
N GLN A 79 -5.32 -16.53 -13.70
CA GLN A 79 -6.18 -16.76 -12.56
C GLN A 79 -5.37 -17.47 -11.47
N LEU A 80 -5.43 -16.95 -10.24
CA LEU A 80 -4.71 -17.51 -9.09
C LEU A 80 -5.68 -18.08 -8.06
N THR A 81 -5.17 -18.95 -7.22
CA THR A 81 -5.79 -19.32 -5.94
C THR A 81 -4.87 -18.89 -4.81
N LEU A 82 -5.45 -18.36 -3.73
CA LEU A 82 -4.79 -18.04 -2.46
C LEU A 82 -5.61 -18.68 -1.34
N GLY A 83 -5.07 -19.73 -0.69
CA GLY A 83 -5.87 -20.59 0.16
C GLY A 83 -7.02 -21.21 -0.62
N SER A 84 -8.26 -21.03 -0.18
CA SER A 84 -9.48 -21.50 -0.87
C SER A 84 -10.09 -20.47 -1.83
N SER A 85 -9.57 -19.26 -1.86
CA SER A 85 -10.14 -18.15 -2.64
C SER A 85 -9.56 -18.09 -4.04
N VAL A 86 -10.40 -17.71 -5.03
CA VAL A 86 -9.99 -17.50 -6.42
C VAL A 86 -9.76 -16.00 -6.64
N ILE A 87 -8.63 -15.67 -7.24
CA ILE A 87 -8.25 -14.33 -7.65
C ILE A 87 -8.25 -14.30 -9.18
N PRO A 88 -9.19 -13.59 -9.82
CA PRO A 88 -9.21 -13.42 -11.27
C PRO A 88 -7.97 -12.70 -11.81
N ILE A 89 -7.76 -12.76 -13.12
CA ILE A 89 -6.77 -11.93 -13.82
C ILE A 89 -7.08 -10.45 -13.55
N GLY A 90 -6.06 -9.66 -13.20
CA GLY A 90 -6.26 -8.24 -12.94
C GLY A 90 -5.23 -7.61 -12.01
N ALA A 91 -5.60 -6.45 -11.47
CA ALA A 91 -4.82 -5.67 -10.52
C ALA A 91 -5.54 -5.60 -9.16
N TYR A 92 -4.77 -5.70 -8.09
CA TYR A 92 -5.28 -5.76 -6.72
C TYR A 92 -4.33 -5.03 -5.76
N THR A 93 -4.86 -4.50 -4.67
CA THR A 93 -4.01 -4.11 -3.56
C THR A 93 -3.80 -5.28 -2.61
N VAL A 94 -2.62 -5.34 -2.00
CA VAL A 94 -2.22 -6.42 -1.10
C VAL A 94 -1.80 -5.84 0.23
N TYR A 95 -2.33 -6.39 1.30
CA TYR A 95 -2.07 -5.95 2.66
C TYR A 95 -1.63 -7.14 3.52
N PRO A 96 -0.36 -7.20 3.95
CA PRO A 96 0.01 -8.01 5.09
C PRO A 96 -0.62 -7.40 6.35
N ILE A 97 -1.21 -8.25 7.16
CA ILE A 97 -1.79 -7.87 8.45
C ILE A 97 -1.01 -8.64 9.53
N PRO A 98 -0.03 -7.99 10.16
CA PRO A 98 0.82 -8.62 11.16
C PRO A 98 0.04 -9.02 12.39
N ALA A 99 0.38 -10.16 12.97
CA ALA A 99 -0.08 -10.57 14.29
C ALA A 99 1.08 -11.25 15.04
N LYS A 100 0.86 -11.52 16.32
CA LYS A 100 1.91 -12.06 17.18
C LYS A 100 2.43 -13.43 16.71
N ASP A 101 1.52 -14.31 16.33
CA ASP A 101 1.84 -15.71 16.04
C ASP A 101 1.91 -16.00 14.53
N HIS A 102 1.17 -15.25 13.72
CA HIS A 102 1.17 -15.38 12.27
C HIS A 102 0.69 -14.09 11.61
N TRP A 103 1.05 -13.89 10.37
CA TRP A 103 0.53 -12.79 9.56
C TRP A 103 -0.64 -13.28 8.71
N THR A 104 -1.52 -12.38 8.32
CA THR A 104 -2.56 -12.63 7.32
C THR A 104 -2.24 -11.84 6.08
N LEU A 105 -2.38 -12.45 4.90
CA LEU A 105 -2.33 -11.75 3.63
C LEU A 105 -3.76 -11.51 3.14
N ALA A 106 -4.11 -10.25 2.92
CA ALA A 106 -5.37 -9.85 2.32
C ALA A 106 -5.13 -9.33 0.90
N VAL A 107 -5.94 -9.80 -0.06
CA VAL A 107 -5.98 -9.31 -1.45
C VAL A 107 -7.29 -8.59 -1.65
N ASN A 108 -7.22 -7.30 -1.99
CA ASN A 108 -8.35 -6.40 -2.03
C ASN A 108 -8.55 -5.85 -3.44
N LYS A 109 -9.80 -5.75 -3.88
CA LYS A 109 -10.14 -5.28 -5.23
C LYS A 109 -10.08 -3.77 -5.41
N ASN A 110 -9.97 -2.99 -4.33
CA ASN A 110 -9.88 -1.53 -4.42
C ASN A 110 -8.43 -1.11 -4.73
N VAL A 111 -8.21 -0.69 -5.96
CA VAL A 111 -6.90 -0.19 -6.43
C VAL A 111 -6.85 1.34 -6.51
N THR A 112 -7.83 2.03 -5.95
CA THR A 112 -7.87 3.50 -5.96
C THR A 112 -6.71 4.07 -5.14
N PRO A 113 -5.84 4.90 -5.72
CA PRO A 113 -4.72 5.50 -5.00
C PRO A 113 -5.19 6.31 -3.78
N GLY A 114 -4.54 6.08 -2.63
CA GLY A 114 -4.87 6.78 -1.38
C GLY A 114 -6.16 6.37 -0.70
N ALA A 115 -6.90 5.39 -1.24
CA ALA A 115 -8.08 4.87 -0.57
C ALA A 115 -7.71 4.16 0.73
N ALA A 116 -8.53 4.35 1.77
CA ALA A 116 -8.41 3.58 2.99
C ALA A 116 -8.73 2.09 2.73
N TYR A 117 -8.07 1.21 3.48
CA TYR A 117 -8.40 -0.21 3.45
C TYR A 117 -9.83 -0.45 3.92
N ASP A 118 -10.58 -1.22 3.13
CA ASP A 118 -11.92 -1.70 3.44
C ASP A 118 -11.96 -3.22 3.30
N GLU A 119 -12.05 -3.92 4.44
CA GLU A 119 -12.07 -5.38 4.50
C GLU A 119 -13.21 -6.01 3.69
N LYS A 120 -14.33 -5.31 3.50
CA LYS A 120 -15.46 -5.78 2.69
C LYS A 120 -15.12 -5.91 1.21
N GLN A 121 -14.03 -5.34 0.78
CA GLN A 121 -13.53 -5.43 -0.59
C GLN A 121 -12.42 -6.48 -0.75
N ASP A 122 -12.11 -7.24 0.29
CA ASP A 122 -11.20 -8.37 0.19
C ASP A 122 -11.83 -9.49 -0.64
N ILE A 123 -11.09 -9.96 -1.62
CA ILE A 123 -11.49 -11.11 -2.47
C ILE A 123 -10.79 -12.40 -2.02
N ALA A 124 -9.70 -12.28 -1.31
CA ALA A 124 -8.97 -13.40 -0.73
C ALA A 124 -8.27 -13.00 0.56
N ARG A 125 -8.26 -13.90 1.53
CA ARG A 125 -7.48 -13.80 2.77
C ARG A 125 -6.92 -15.16 3.13
N THR A 126 -5.67 -15.20 3.55
CA THR A 126 -5.03 -16.43 4.04
C THR A 126 -4.07 -16.13 5.18
N SER A 127 -3.93 -17.08 6.08
CA SER A 127 -2.85 -17.06 7.05
C SER A 127 -1.52 -17.28 6.33
N MET A 128 -0.51 -16.51 6.65
CA MET A 128 0.85 -16.69 6.16
C MET A 128 1.62 -17.59 7.11
N GLU A 129 2.44 -18.47 6.58
CA GLU A 129 3.47 -19.12 7.37
C GLU A 129 4.46 -18.04 7.83
N THR A 130 4.64 -17.90 9.14
CA THR A 130 5.49 -16.84 9.71
C THR A 130 6.50 -17.47 10.66
N LEU A 131 7.76 -17.11 10.48
CA LEU A 131 8.86 -17.60 11.31
C LEU A 131 9.88 -16.50 11.61
N GLN A 132 10.70 -16.76 12.64
CA GLN A 132 11.82 -15.88 13.01
C GLN A 132 13.10 -16.37 12.33
N VAL A 133 13.81 -15.43 11.67
CA VAL A 133 15.10 -15.71 11.07
C VAL A 133 16.23 -15.28 12.01
N GLN A 134 17.38 -15.98 11.94
CA GLN A 134 18.51 -15.71 12.81
C GLN A 134 19.16 -14.38 12.46
N GLN A 135 19.36 -14.12 11.16
CA GLN A 135 19.92 -12.87 10.66
C GLN A 135 18.77 -11.92 10.31
N ALA A 136 18.80 -10.72 10.88
CA ALA A 136 17.81 -9.70 10.62
C ALA A 136 18.04 -9.04 9.25
N ASN A 137 16.98 -8.83 8.50
CA ASN A 137 17.00 -7.98 7.31
C ASN A 137 16.87 -6.51 7.73
N GLU A 138 17.78 -5.66 7.30
CA GLU A 138 17.78 -4.23 7.64
C GLU A 138 16.69 -3.43 6.90
N ALA A 139 16.22 -3.97 5.78
CA ALA A 139 15.16 -3.40 4.97
C ALA A 139 14.12 -4.45 4.60
N LEU A 140 12.95 -4.00 4.17
CA LEU A 140 11.93 -4.85 3.58
C LEU A 140 12.46 -5.46 2.28
N GLU A 141 12.44 -6.78 2.23
CA GLU A 141 12.70 -7.56 1.03
C GLU A 141 11.46 -8.38 0.71
N ILE A 142 10.98 -8.29 -0.53
CA ILE A 142 9.87 -9.09 -1.04
C ILE A 142 10.34 -9.80 -2.30
N ALA A 143 10.13 -11.12 -2.33
CA ALA A 143 10.49 -11.95 -3.44
C ALA A 143 9.41 -12.98 -3.75
N PHE A 144 9.31 -13.40 -5.00
CA PHE A 144 8.60 -14.61 -5.38
C PHE A 144 9.60 -15.77 -5.55
N ALA A 145 9.22 -16.94 -5.02
CA ALA A 145 9.82 -18.20 -5.43
C ALA A 145 8.83 -18.95 -6.30
N HIS A 146 9.30 -19.50 -7.40
CA HIS A 146 8.50 -20.22 -8.39
C HIS A 146 8.81 -21.71 -8.38
N VAL A 147 7.76 -22.53 -8.31
CA VAL A 147 7.85 -24.00 -8.48
C VAL A 147 6.58 -24.50 -9.17
N GLY A 148 6.69 -24.90 -10.43
CA GLY A 148 5.55 -25.33 -11.24
C GLY A 148 4.48 -24.23 -11.35
N ALA A 149 3.23 -24.52 -10.98
CA ALA A 149 2.16 -23.51 -11.00
C ALA A 149 2.15 -22.58 -9.77
N ARG A 150 3.09 -22.75 -8.82
CA ARG A 150 3.07 -22.04 -7.55
C ARG A 150 4.08 -20.91 -7.51
N CYS A 151 3.60 -19.70 -7.14
CA CYS A 151 4.38 -18.53 -6.81
C CYS A 151 4.29 -18.27 -5.31
N THR A 152 5.30 -18.60 -4.55
CA THR A 152 5.36 -18.30 -3.11
C THR A 152 5.83 -16.87 -2.90
N LEU A 153 4.95 -16.00 -2.43
CA LEU A 153 5.30 -14.67 -1.96
C LEU A 153 6.07 -14.78 -0.65
N ARG A 154 7.24 -14.18 -0.59
CA ARG A 154 8.13 -14.15 0.58
C ARG A 154 8.34 -12.71 1.01
N ILE A 155 8.07 -12.41 2.26
CA ILE A 155 8.23 -11.09 2.87
C ILE A 155 9.22 -11.22 4.02
N TYR A 156 10.33 -10.47 3.95
CA TYR A 156 11.35 -10.42 4.99
C TYR A 156 11.46 -9.00 5.51
N ILE A 157 11.35 -8.81 6.82
CA ILE A 157 11.53 -7.53 7.51
C ILE A 157 12.05 -7.76 8.94
N GLY A 158 13.16 -7.13 9.30
CA GLY A 158 13.80 -7.39 10.58
C GLY A 158 14.09 -8.88 10.77
N LYS A 159 13.64 -9.47 11.84
CA LYS A 159 13.78 -10.91 12.14
C LYS A 159 12.57 -11.75 11.68
N THR A 160 11.62 -11.16 10.98
CA THR A 160 10.39 -11.86 10.56
C THR A 160 10.48 -12.25 9.09
N ALA A 161 10.14 -13.50 8.78
CA ALA A 161 9.89 -14.01 7.45
C ALA A 161 8.45 -14.54 7.36
N SER A 162 7.70 -14.13 6.35
CA SER A 162 6.30 -14.55 6.15
C SER A 162 6.07 -14.98 4.71
N PHE A 163 5.31 -16.07 4.51
CA PHE A 163 5.14 -16.74 3.23
C PHE A 163 3.67 -16.98 2.92
N ALA A 164 3.30 -16.80 1.66
CA ALA A 164 1.97 -17.15 1.15
C ALA A 164 2.07 -17.71 -0.27
N ASP A 165 1.33 -18.78 -0.56
CA ASP A 165 1.34 -19.45 -1.85
C ASP A 165 0.18 -18.98 -2.73
N PHE A 166 0.52 -18.43 -3.88
CA PHE A 166 -0.38 -18.25 -5.01
C PHE A 166 -0.20 -19.39 -5.99
N THR A 167 -1.28 -20.05 -6.38
CA THR A 167 -1.23 -21.13 -7.37
C THR A 167 -1.96 -20.68 -8.63
N ALA A 168 -1.29 -20.71 -9.78
CA ALA A 168 -1.87 -20.39 -11.08
C ALA A 168 -2.73 -21.54 -11.60
N LYS A 169 -3.80 -21.17 -12.34
CA LYS A 169 -4.69 -22.08 -13.06
C LYS A 169 -4.65 -21.82 -14.55
#